data_0e6f2bafa41a7be329aadd7877992694
#
_entry.id   0e6f2bafa41a7be329aadd7877992694
#
_cell.length_a   1.000
_cell.length_b   1.000
_cell.length_c   1.000
_cell.angle_alpha   90.00
_cell.angle_beta   90.00
_cell.angle_gamma   90.00
#
_symmetry.space_group_name_H-M   'P 1'
#
loop_
_entity.id
_entity.type
_entity.pdbx_description
1 polymer ?
#
loop_
_entity_poly.entity_id
_entity_poly.type
_entity_poly.pdbx_seq_one_letter_code
_entity_poly.pdbx_strand_id
1 'polypeptide(L)'
;MKPKMTFNLLTVMGKVKPTSIEATCELHNQTAGNPEGVAAAKSLGDMSHMTFMPVNAAKSFNGDLLFMDVWNSLDGLNTFFSDPQVQGGANMMFASREAIVWSKLENFLNFNFPTPSNRNNDKIVGLVRGTVKSLEEAEAIHNAAMEENVKATRAAGIVSHAFYVRMAAPGSAEALEVLGVDVWMSEEGMMKYYMSPEFQNSGLYKMYASKPTSSIWVHPKGEWVEW
;
A
#
# COMPACT_ATOMS: atom_id res chain seq x y z
N MET A 1 28.08 6.28 12.99
CA MET A 1 27.07 5.55 12.20
C MET A 1 25.94 6.52 11.87
N LYS A 2 25.60 6.76 10.61
CA LYS A 2 24.39 7.52 10.28
C LYS A 2 23.19 6.68 10.72
N PRO A 3 22.16 7.24 11.39
CA PRO A 3 20.96 6.49 11.71
C PRO A 3 20.35 5.93 10.41
N LYS A 4 19.99 4.65 10.42
CA LYS A 4 19.29 4.01 9.31
C LYS A 4 17.92 4.70 9.22
N MET A 5 17.64 5.39 8.12
CA MET A 5 16.31 5.97 7.91
C MET A 5 15.30 4.83 7.82
N THR A 6 14.33 4.83 8.71
CA THR A 6 13.23 3.88 8.71
C THR A 6 12.06 4.54 7.98
N PHE A 7 11.56 3.89 6.95
CA PHE A 7 10.37 4.36 6.24
C PHE A 7 9.15 3.62 6.78
N ASN A 8 8.08 4.37 7.05
CA ASN A 8 6.80 3.84 7.46
C ASN A 8 5.82 4.03 6.30
N LEU A 9 5.02 3.02 6.03
CA LEU A 9 3.92 3.09 5.09
C LEU A 9 2.64 3.39 5.88
N LEU A 10 1.91 4.42 5.51
CA LEU A 10 0.53 4.62 5.94
C LEU A 10 -0.40 4.16 4.83
N THR A 11 -1.38 3.34 5.17
CA THR A 11 -2.52 3.07 4.29
C THR A 11 -3.79 3.67 4.91
N VAL A 12 -4.55 4.45 4.13
CA VAL A 12 -5.88 4.89 4.50
C VAL A 12 -6.85 4.31 3.48
N MET A 13 -7.64 3.35 3.90
CA MET A 13 -8.60 2.66 3.05
C MET A 13 -10.02 2.93 3.55
N GLY A 14 -10.94 3.24 2.65
CA GLY A 14 -12.31 3.50 3.08
C GLY A 14 -13.30 3.77 1.96
N LYS A 15 -14.52 4.05 2.38
CA LYS A 15 -15.61 4.48 1.50
C LYS A 15 -15.68 6.01 1.49
N VAL A 16 -15.56 6.60 0.31
CA VAL A 16 -15.73 8.04 0.14
C VAL A 16 -17.21 8.44 0.08
N LYS A 17 -17.49 9.70 0.41
CA LYS A 17 -18.84 10.28 0.33
C LYS A 17 -19.26 10.69 -1.09
N PRO A 18 -18.34 11.24 -1.93
CA PRO A 18 -18.68 11.54 -3.32
C PRO A 18 -19.13 10.29 -4.08
N THR A 19 -19.99 10.49 -5.07
CA THR A 19 -20.63 9.41 -5.84
C THR A 19 -20.01 9.19 -7.22
N SER A 20 -18.96 9.95 -7.57
CA SER A 20 -18.18 9.76 -8.82
C SER A 20 -16.69 9.93 -8.57
N ILE A 21 -15.88 9.44 -9.51
CA ILE A 21 -14.42 9.55 -9.47
C ILE A 21 -14.01 11.03 -9.59
N GLU A 22 -14.66 11.79 -10.46
CA GLU A 22 -14.38 13.21 -10.69
C GLU A 22 -14.65 14.04 -9.43
N ALA A 23 -15.80 13.86 -8.79
CA ALA A 23 -16.13 14.55 -7.54
C ALA A 23 -15.20 14.14 -6.40
N THR A 24 -14.72 12.88 -6.39
CA THR A 24 -13.74 12.40 -5.41
C THR A 24 -12.38 13.06 -5.64
N CYS A 25 -11.93 13.15 -6.89
CA CYS A 25 -10.69 13.82 -7.27
C CYS A 25 -10.72 15.31 -6.88
N GLU A 26 -11.82 16.01 -7.20
CA GLU A 26 -11.99 17.43 -6.85
C GLU A 26 -11.92 17.63 -5.33
N LEU A 27 -12.67 16.85 -4.55
CA LEU A 27 -12.66 16.95 -3.09
C LEU A 27 -11.29 16.58 -2.50
N HIS A 28 -10.61 15.57 -3.04
CA HIS A 28 -9.24 15.21 -2.66
C HIS A 28 -8.30 16.40 -2.85
N ASN A 29 -8.31 17.03 -4.02
CA ASN A 29 -7.42 18.15 -4.34
C ASN A 29 -7.71 19.40 -3.48
N GLN A 30 -8.97 19.59 -3.06
CA GLN A 30 -9.36 20.65 -2.14
C GLN A 30 -8.99 20.37 -0.68
N THR A 31 -8.83 19.11 -0.29
CA THR A 31 -8.55 18.68 1.10
C THR A 31 -7.11 18.19 1.25
N ALA A 32 -6.82 16.95 0.93
CA ALA A 32 -5.49 16.35 1.06
C ALA A 32 -4.47 17.02 0.12
N GLY A 33 -4.89 17.32 -1.11
CA GLY A 33 -4.05 17.94 -2.14
C GLY A 33 -3.94 19.47 -2.06
N ASN A 34 -4.49 20.14 -1.05
CA ASN A 34 -4.34 21.60 -0.96
C ASN A 34 -2.86 21.98 -0.70
N PRO A 35 -2.36 23.08 -1.29
CA PRO A 35 -0.93 23.42 -1.26
C PRO A 35 -0.33 23.57 0.14
N GLU A 36 -1.10 24.10 1.10
CA GLU A 36 -0.66 24.30 2.48
C GLU A 36 -0.53 22.95 3.21
N GLY A 37 -1.52 22.07 3.04
CA GLY A 37 -1.51 20.72 3.61
C GLY A 37 -0.37 19.87 3.04
N VAL A 38 -0.15 19.92 1.73
CA VAL A 38 0.99 19.25 1.06
C VAL A 38 2.33 19.75 1.59
N ALA A 39 2.49 21.08 1.74
CA ALA A 39 3.73 21.65 2.30
C ALA A 39 3.94 21.22 3.76
N ALA A 40 2.88 21.19 4.57
CA ALA A 40 2.91 20.75 5.95
C ALA A 40 3.30 19.26 6.04
N ALA A 41 2.65 18.37 5.27
CA ALA A 41 2.96 16.94 5.23
C ALA A 41 4.43 16.69 4.88
N LYS A 42 4.92 17.31 3.79
CA LYS A 42 6.32 17.19 3.37
C LYS A 42 7.30 17.70 4.41
N SER A 43 7.00 18.82 5.08
CA SER A 43 7.87 19.37 6.14
C SER A 43 7.97 18.46 7.37
N LEU A 44 6.95 17.65 7.62
CA LEU A 44 6.87 16.67 8.70
C LEU A 44 7.39 15.28 8.31
N GLY A 45 7.82 15.11 7.04
CA GLY A 45 8.49 13.90 6.60
C GLY A 45 7.67 12.97 5.71
N ASP A 46 6.57 13.43 5.16
CA ASP A 46 5.87 12.72 4.10
C ASP A 46 6.67 12.77 2.79
N MET A 47 7.07 11.60 2.32
CA MET A 47 7.93 11.43 1.16
C MET A 47 7.16 11.16 -0.12
N SER A 48 5.97 10.58 0.00
CA SER A 48 5.08 10.34 -1.13
C SER A 48 3.65 10.14 -0.67
N HIS A 49 2.71 10.63 -1.44
CA HIS A 49 1.28 10.41 -1.32
C HIS A 49 0.73 9.93 -2.65
N MET A 50 0.07 8.80 -2.67
CA MET A 50 -0.50 8.21 -3.87
C MET A 50 -1.92 7.72 -3.62
N THR A 51 -2.76 7.91 -4.65
CA THR A 51 -4.18 7.57 -4.62
C THR A 51 -4.47 6.35 -5.49
N PHE A 52 -5.29 5.45 -4.99
CA PHE A 52 -5.68 4.24 -5.72
C PHE A 52 -7.17 3.96 -5.58
N MET A 53 -7.73 3.34 -6.62
CA MET A 53 -9.09 2.81 -6.65
C MET A 53 -9.07 1.33 -7.05
N PRO A 54 -10.10 0.54 -6.71
CA PRO A 54 -10.21 -0.83 -7.19
C PRO A 54 -10.13 -0.89 -8.71
N VAL A 55 -9.50 -1.92 -9.26
CA VAL A 55 -9.30 -2.10 -10.71
C VAL A 55 -10.57 -1.97 -11.55
N ASN A 56 -11.72 -2.28 -10.97
CA ASN A 56 -13.03 -2.19 -11.64
C ASN A 56 -13.76 -0.84 -11.40
N ALA A 57 -13.17 0.10 -10.66
CA ALA A 57 -13.82 1.38 -10.34
C ALA A 57 -14.21 2.20 -11.59
N ALA A 58 -13.40 2.12 -12.66
CA ALA A 58 -13.71 2.78 -13.92
C ALA A 58 -15.01 2.28 -14.59
N LYS A 59 -15.43 1.04 -14.28
CA LYS A 59 -16.69 0.45 -14.79
C LYS A 59 -17.86 0.66 -13.84
N SER A 60 -17.58 0.64 -12.54
CA SER A 60 -18.59 0.74 -11.50
C SER A 60 -17.95 1.33 -10.24
N PHE A 61 -18.04 2.64 -10.09
CA PHE A 61 -17.55 3.33 -8.91
C PHE A 61 -18.44 3.00 -7.71
N ASN A 62 -17.84 2.39 -6.70
CA ASN A 62 -18.51 1.96 -5.48
C ASN A 62 -18.06 2.74 -4.24
N GLY A 63 -17.23 3.78 -4.43
CA GLY A 63 -16.71 4.64 -3.39
C GLY A 63 -15.48 4.10 -2.64
N ASP A 64 -14.92 2.97 -3.03
CA ASP A 64 -13.66 2.50 -2.41
C ASP A 64 -12.48 3.35 -2.87
N LEU A 65 -11.68 3.80 -1.90
CA LEU A 65 -10.47 4.59 -2.09
C LEU A 65 -9.37 4.10 -1.16
N LEU A 66 -8.14 4.11 -1.65
CA LEU A 66 -6.93 3.81 -0.90
C LEU A 66 -5.93 4.95 -1.09
N PHE A 67 -5.43 5.51 0.01
CA PHE A 67 -4.20 6.29 0.03
C PHE A 67 -3.04 5.46 0.54
N MET A 68 -1.88 5.65 -0.08
CA MET A 68 -0.61 5.07 0.35
C MET A 68 0.41 6.18 0.49
N ASP A 69 0.84 6.44 1.72
CA ASP A 69 1.81 7.48 2.05
C ASP A 69 3.07 6.86 2.62
N VAL A 70 4.22 7.35 2.21
CA VAL A 70 5.52 6.92 2.76
C VAL A 70 6.10 8.03 3.62
N TRP A 71 6.33 7.72 4.90
CA TRP A 71 6.83 8.67 5.89
C TRP A 71 8.23 8.28 6.38
N ASN A 72 9.14 9.25 6.46
CA ASN A 72 10.46 9.06 7.07
C ASN A 72 10.50 9.43 8.56
N SER A 73 9.40 9.92 9.12
CA SER A 73 9.25 10.31 10.52
C SER A 73 7.90 9.84 11.07
N LEU A 74 7.93 8.95 12.05
CA LEU A 74 6.73 8.51 12.75
C LEU A 74 6.12 9.64 13.60
N ASP A 75 6.98 10.45 14.24
CA ASP A 75 6.54 11.62 15.02
C ASP A 75 5.89 12.66 14.10
N GLY A 76 6.46 12.88 12.91
CA GLY A 76 5.89 13.77 11.91
C GLY A 76 4.53 13.28 11.41
N LEU A 77 4.40 11.98 11.12
CA LEU A 77 3.13 11.35 10.76
C LEU A 77 2.08 11.56 11.86
N ASN A 78 2.43 11.25 13.10
CA ASN A 78 1.54 11.41 14.23
C ASN A 78 1.12 12.89 14.44
N THR A 79 2.07 13.82 14.30
CA THR A 79 1.79 15.26 14.38
C THR A 79 0.81 15.70 13.30
N PHE A 80 1.06 15.31 12.04
CA PHE A 80 0.22 15.66 10.90
C PHE A 80 -1.21 15.13 11.07
N PHE A 81 -1.37 13.84 11.37
CA PHE A 81 -2.70 13.23 11.50
C PHE A 81 -3.41 13.56 12.82
N SER A 82 -2.74 14.19 13.79
CA SER A 82 -3.38 14.74 14.98
C SER A 82 -3.97 16.15 14.73
N ASP A 83 -3.63 16.78 13.61
CA ASP A 83 -4.14 18.11 13.28
C ASP A 83 -5.66 18.07 13.00
N PRO A 84 -6.48 18.90 13.69
CA PRO A 84 -7.93 18.95 13.47
C PRO A 84 -8.33 19.31 12.05
N GLN A 85 -7.54 20.10 11.30
CA GLN A 85 -7.81 20.44 9.91
C GLN A 85 -7.65 19.23 9.00
N VAL A 86 -6.58 18.45 9.20
CA VAL A 86 -6.34 17.19 8.48
C VAL A 86 -7.47 16.21 8.74
N GLN A 87 -7.86 16.04 10.01
CA GLN A 87 -8.98 15.17 10.38
C GLN A 87 -10.31 15.69 9.81
N GLY A 88 -10.49 17.00 9.77
CA GLY A 88 -11.66 17.67 9.14
C GLY A 88 -11.76 17.34 7.66
N GLY A 89 -10.67 17.49 6.90
CA GLY A 89 -10.59 17.15 5.48
C GLY A 89 -10.88 15.67 5.22
N ALA A 90 -10.27 14.79 6.02
CA ALA A 90 -10.52 13.35 5.92
C ALA A 90 -11.99 13.00 6.23
N ASN A 91 -12.62 13.67 7.21
CA ASN A 91 -14.03 13.48 7.55
C ASN A 91 -14.97 14.03 6.47
N MET A 92 -14.56 15.05 5.71
CA MET A 92 -15.31 15.51 4.55
C MET A 92 -15.30 14.47 3.43
N MET A 93 -14.14 13.84 3.19
CA MET A 93 -13.95 12.87 2.10
C MET A 93 -14.57 11.52 2.40
N PHE A 94 -14.31 10.93 3.57
CA PHE A 94 -14.68 9.55 3.88
C PHE A 94 -15.99 9.43 4.66
N ALA A 95 -16.84 8.50 4.24
CA ALA A 95 -17.97 8.02 5.03
C ALA A 95 -17.50 7.04 6.12
N SER A 96 -16.51 6.20 5.78
CA SER A 96 -15.83 5.31 6.73
C SER A 96 -14.39 5.09 6.25
N ARG A 97 -13.43 4.97 7.17
CA ARG A 97 -12.04 4.68 6.84
C ARG A 97 -11.34 3.89 7.93
N GLU A 98 -10.35 3.13 7.51
CA GLU A 98 -9.33 2.51 8.36
C GLU A 98 -7.97 3.10 7.98
N ALA A 99 -7.23 3.62 8.96
CA ALA A 99 -5.88 4.12 8.77
C ALA A 99 -4.91 3.23 9.56
N ILE A 100 -3.90 2.67 8.88
CA ILE A 100 -2.93 1.76 9.50
C ILE A 100 -1.53 2.19 9.12
N VAL A 101 -0.68 2.27 10.12
CA VAL A 101 0.76 2.48 9.95
C VAL A 101 1.46 1.13 9.95
N TRP A 102 2.34 0.94 8.97
CA TRP A 102 3.08 -0.27 8.74
C TRP A 102 4.58 0.01 8.79
N SER A 103 5.32 -0.87 9.46
CA SER A 103 6.78 -0.87 9.46
C SER A 103 7.30 -1.91 8.48
N LYS A 104 8.29 -1.53 7.65
CA LYS A 104 8.87 -2.45 6.68
C LYS A 104 9.63 -3.57 7.38
N LEU A 105 9.41 -4.80 6.95
CA LEU A 105 10.11 -5.98 7.42
C LEU A 105 11.42 -6.14 6.63
N GLU A 106 12.52 -5.64 7.18
CA GLU A 106 13.82 -5.57 6.49
C GLU A 106 14.46 -6.92 6.24
N ASN A 107 14.13 -7.95 7.03
CA ASN A 107 14.66 -9.30 6.88
C ASN A 107 13.89 -10.12 5.82
N PHE A 108 12.70 -9.68 5.43
CA PHE A 108 11.98 -10.28 4.32
C PHE A 108 12.65 -9.92 2.99
N LEU A 109 12.61 -10.83 2.02
CA LEU A 109 13.16 -10.59 0.70
C LEU A 109 12.30 -9.55 -0.04
N ASN A 110 12.71 -8.29 0.08
CA ASN A 110 12.10 -7.17 -0.61
C ASN A 110 12.93 -6.81 -1.84
N PHE A 111 12.29 -6.39 -2.93
CA PHE A 111 13.01 -5.94 -4.13
C PHE A 111 12.27 -4.82 -4.85
N ASN A 112 13.05 -4.03 -5.61
CA ASN A 112 12.55 -2.98 -6.49
C ASN A 112 13.38 -3.01 -7.78
N PHE A 113 12.72 -3.23 -8.90
CA PHE A 113 13.37 -3.24 -10.22
C PHE A 113 13.23 -1.89 -10.90
N PRO A 114 14.27 -1.42 -11.63
CA PRO A 114 14.16 -0.22 -12.44
C PRO A 114 13.01 -0.33 -13.44
N THR A 115 12.19 0.71 -13.53
CA THR A 115 11.10 0.82 -14.49
C THR A 115 11.35 1.95 -15.47
N PRO A 116 10.86 1.85 -16.72
CA PRO A 116 10.85 2.99 -17.63
C PRO A 116 10.10 4.18 -17.02
N SER A 117 10.71 5.35 -17.06
CA SER A 117 10.20 6.58 -16.42
C SER A 117 8.85 7.08 -16.95
N ASN A 118 8.44 6.63 -18.14
CA ASN A 118 7.20 7.06 -18.81
C ASN A 118 5.96 6.23 -18.46
N ARG A 119 6.05 5.31 -17.51
CA ARG A 119 4.92 4.40 -17.13
C ARG A 119 4.52 4.52 -15.66
N ASN A 120 4.63 5.69 -15.06
CA ASN A 120 4.34 5.81 -13.63
C ASN A 120 2.86 5.62 -13.27
N ASN A 121 1.93 5.96 -14.17
CA ASN A 121 0.50 5.98 -13.85
C ASN A 121 -0.26 4.70 -14.25
N ASP A 122 0.39 3.75 -14.93
CA ASP A 122 -0.26 2.49 -15.38
C ASP A 122 0.02 1.32 -14.42
N LYS A 123 0.64 1.59 -13.27
CA LYS A 123 0.99 0.54 -12.33
C LYS A 123 -0.24 0.00 -11.59
N ILE A 124 -0.19 -1.30 -11.34
CA ILE A 124 -1.20 -2.01 -10.55
C ILE A 124 -0.58 -2.38 -9.23
N VAL A 125 -1.30 -2.13 -8.15
CA VAL A 125 -0.90 -2.48 -6.79
C VAL A 125 -1.73 -3.65 -6.32
N GLY A 126 -1.07 -4.76 -6.04
CA GLY A 126 -1.64 -5.89 -5.32
C GLY A 126 -1.34 -5.78 -3.84
N LEU A 127 -2.36 -5.87 -3.02
CA LEU A 127 -2.23 -5.93 -1.56
C LEU A 127 -2.66 -7.30 -1.07
N VAL A 128 -1.85 -7.90 -0.18
CA VAL A 128 -2.21 -9.13 0.54
C VAL A 128 -2.04 -8.85 2.02
N ARG A 129 -3.14 -8.89 2.78
CA ARG A 129 -3.18 -8.61 4.21
C ARG A 129 -3.63 -9.85 4.98
N GLY A 130 -2.93 -10.18 6.06
CA GLY A 130 -3.28 -11.32 6.90
C GLY A 130 -2.49 -11.35 8.19
N THR A 131 -2.90 -12.24 9.10
CA THR A 131 -2.18 -12.48 10.35
C THR A 131 -1.27 -13.69 10.17
N VAL A 132 -0.01 -13.57 10.60
CA VAL A 132 0.95 -14.67 10.63
C VAL A 132 1.00 -15.32 12.00
N LYS A 133 1.52 -16.55 12.09
CA LYS A 133 1.67 -17.27 13.36
C LYS A 133 2.82 -16.71 14.18
N SER A 134 3.94 -16.43 13.51
CA SER A 134 5.09 -15.69 14.03
C SER A 134 5.80 -15.00 12.88
N LEU A 135 6.50 -13.90 13.15
CA LEU A 135 7.29 -13.21 12.12
C LEU A 135 8.48 -14.03 11.66
N GLU A 136 9.12 -14.81 12.53
CA GLU A 136 10.26 -15.66 12.20
C GLU A 136 9.88 -16.80 11.23
N GLU A 137 8.77 -17.52 11.52
CA GLU A 137 8.27 -18.58 10.62
C GLU A 137 7.82 -17.98 9.28
N ALA A 138 7.14 -16.84 9.32
CA ALA A 138 6.69 -16.15 8.12
C ALA A 138 7.86 -15.68 7.24
N GLU A 139 8.94 -15.13 7.84
CA GLU A 139 10.17 -14.75 7.15
C GLU A 139 10.79 -15.93 6.41
N ALA A 140 10.97 -17.05 7.10
CA ALA A 140 11.58 -18.25 6.52
C ALA A 140 10.78 -18.79 5.32
N ILE A 141 9.45 -18.89 5.46
CA ILE A 141 8.56 -19.36 4.39
C ILE A 141 8.55 -18.37 3.21
N HIS A 142 8.41 -17.09 3.52
CA HIS A 142 8.37 -16.04 2.53
C HIS A 142 9.65 -15.98 1.70
N ASN A 143 10.82 -15.92 2.37
CA ASN A 143 12.11 -15.78 1.68
C ASN A 143 12.41 -16.99 0.79
N ALA A 144 12.15 -18.21 1.27
CA ALA A 144 12.31 -19.42 0.46
C ALA A 144 11.42 -19.38 -0.79
N ALA A 145 10.13 -19.02 -0.65
CA ALA A 145 9.21 -18.92 -1.78
C ALA A 145 9.63 -17.83 -2.77
N MET A 146 10.09 -16.67 -2.28
CA MET A 146 10.48 -15.55 -3.14
C MET A 146 11.80 -15.80 -3.85
N GLU A 147 12.79 -16.46 -3.22
CA GLU A 147 14.04 -16.87 -3.88
C GLU A 147 13.78 -17.79 -5.09
N GLU A 148 12.86 -18.73 -4.96
CA GLU A 148 12.47 -19.63 -6.04
C GLU A 148 11.73 -18.89 -7.16
N ASN A 149 10.89 -17.88 -6.81
CA ASN A 149 9.94 -17.29 -7.74
C ASN A 149 10.37 -15.92 -8.30
N VAL A 150 11.42 -15.26 -7.78
CA VAL A 150 11.81 -13.90 -8.19
C VAL A 150 12.03 -13.74 -9.71
N LYS A 151 12.54 -14.77 -10.38
CA LYS A 151 12.74 -14.73 -11.84
C LYS A 151 11.41 -14.80 -12.59
N ALA A 152 10.49 -15.66 -12.14
CA ALA A 152 9.17 -15.81 -12.73
C ALA A 152 8.31 -14.55 -12.51
N THR A 153 8.34 -13.98 -11.29
CA THR A 153 7.64 -12.71 -10.99
C THR A 153 8.14 -11.58 -11.86
N ARG A 154 9.47 -11.45 -12.01
CA ARG A 154 10.08 -10.43 -12.87
C ARG A 154 9.68 -10.60 -14.33
N ALA A 155 9.70 -11.82 -14.85
CA ALA A 155 9.29 -12.12 -16.22
C ALA A 155 7.80 -11.81 -16.45
N ALA A 156 6.96 -11.95 -15.42
CA ALA A 156 5.54 -11.60 -15.44
C ALA A 156 5.28 -10.08 -15.27
N GLY A 157 6.32 -9.29 -14.98
CA GLY A 157 6.22 -7.83 -14.94
C GLY A 157 6.05 -7.22 -13.56
N ILE A 158 6.44 -7.93 -12.48
CA ILE A 158 6.51 -7.28 -11.16
C ILE A 158 7.59 -6.20 -11.16
N VAL A 159 7.27 -5.09 -10.55
CA VAL A 159 8.15 -3.92 -10.40
C VAL A 159 8.80 -3.90 -9.03
N SER A 160 7.99 -4.08 -8.00
CA SER A 160 8.47 -4.12 -6.63
C SER A 160 7.63 -5.07 -5.79
N HIS A 161 8.28 -5.58 -4.78
CA HIS A 161 7.68 -6.40 -3.74
C HIS A 161 8.22 -5.95 -2.38
N ALA A 162 7.35 -5.68 -1.44
CA ALA A 162 7.72 -5.31 -0.09
C ALA A 162 6.75 -5.89 0.94
N PHE A 163 7.30 -6.27 2.09
CA PHE A 163 6.54 -6.83 3.18
C PHE A 163 6.62 -5.94 4.41
N TYR A 164 5.49 -5.76 5.07
CA TYR A 164 5.32 -4.86 6.21
C TYR A 164 4.61 -5.56 7.35
N VAL A 165 4.84 -5.10 8.57
CA VAL A 165 4.08 -5.48 9.77
C VAL A 165 3.35 -4.26 10.33
N ARG A 166 2.13 -4.46 10.81
CA ARG A 166 1.34 -3.40 11.46
C ARG A 166 2.05 -2.89 12.70
N MET A 167 2.17 -1.59 12.82
CA MET A 167 2.64 -0.95 14.05
C MET A 167 1.50 -0.99 15.09
N ALA A 168 1.68 -1.84 16.08
CA ALA A 168 0.70 -2.09 17.13
C ALA A 168 1.39 -2.32 18.48
N ALA A 169 0.62 -2.31 19.57
CA ALA A 169 1.17 -2.58 20.89
C ALA A 169 1.80 -3.97 20.94
N PRO A 170 3.00 -4.12 21.55
CA PRO A 170 3.64 -5.43 21.69
C PRO A 170 2.72 -6.44 22.37
N GLY A 171 2.62 -7.65 21.77
CA GLY A 171 1.77 -8.73 22.28
C GLY A 171 0.28 -8.62 21.91
N SER A 172 -0.14 -7.57 21.22
CA SER A 172 -1.49 -7.52 20.64
C SER A 172 -1.59 -8.42 19.40
N ALA A 173 -2.80 -8.85 19.06
CA ALA A 173 -3.04 -9.66 17.85
C ALA A 173 -2.65 -8.91 16.57
N GLU A 174 -2.80 -7.59 16.56
CA GLU A 174 -2.43 -6.71 15.45
C GLU A 174 -0.90 -6.66 15.20
N ALA A 175 -0.08 -6.94 16.21
CA ALA A 175 1.39 -6.99 16.06
C ALA A 175 1.88 -8.13 15.16
N LEU A 176 1.01 -9.09 14.81
CA LEU A 176 1.27 -10.17 13.86
C LEU A 176 0.51 -9.99 12.53
N GLU A 177 -0.13 -8.84 12.34
CA GLU A 177 -0.78 -8.51 11.08
C GLU A 177 0.27 -7.99 10.10
N VAL A 178 0.30 -8.57 8.90
CA VAL A 178 1.27 -8.25 7.86
C VAL A 178 0.58 -7.81 6.58
N LEU A 179 1.28 -7.00 5.80
CA LEU A 179 0.85 -6.49 4.50
C LEU A 179 1.95 -6.75 3.47
N GLY A 180 1.65 -7.56 2.46
CA GLY A 180 2.43 -7.65 1.24
C GLY A 180 1.95 -6.60 0.24
N VAL A 181 2.87 -5.86 -0.34
CA VAL A 181 2.62 -4.85 -1.37
C VAL A 181 3.41 -5.21 -2.62
N ASP A 182 2.68 -5.55 -3.68
CA ASP A 182 3.22 -5.87 -5.00
C ASP A 182 2.85 -4.79 -6.00
N VAL A 183 3.83 -4.29 -6.74
CA VAL A 183 3.59 -3.35 -7.84
C VAL A 183 3.89 -4.04 -9.16
N TRP A 184 2.95 -3.99 -10.09
CA TRP A 184 2.98 -4.67 -11.38
C TRP A 184 2.86 -3.70 -12.55
N MET A 185 3.43 -4.09 -13.68
CA MET A 185 3.33 -3.33 -14.94
C MET A 185 1.99 -3.53 -15.66
N SER A 186 1.29 -4.64 -15.39
CA SER A 186 -0.01 -4.95 -16.01
C SER A 186 -0.82 -5.94 -15.18
N GLU A 187 -2.14 -5.85 -15.30
CA GLU A 187 -3.07 -6.81 -14.70
C GLU A 187 -2.90 -8.21 -15.30
N GLU A 188 -2.67 -8.30 -16.61
CA GLU A 188 -2.45 -9.57 -17.30
C GLU A 188 -1.24 -10.32 -16.73
N GLY A 189 -0.09 -9.64 -16.59
CA GLY A 189 1.12 -10.23 -16.04
C GLY A 189 0.94 -10.67 -14.59
N MET A 190 0.30 -9.84 -13.78
CA MET A 190 -0.03 -10.14 -12.39
C MET A 190 -0.91 -11.38 -12.28
N MET A 191 -2.03 -11.41 -13.03
CA MET A 191 -2.97 -12.53 -13.01
C MET A 191 -2.33 -13.82 -13.52
N LYS A 192 -1.54 -13.75 -14.61
CA LYS A 192 -0.79 -14.88 -15.15
C LYS A 192 0.13 -15.50 -14.10
N TYR A 193 0.84 -14.66 -13.33
CA TYR A 193 1.73 -15.14 -12.28
C TYR A 193 0.96 -15.77 -11.11
N TYR A 194 -0.04 -15.08 -10.56
CA TYR A 194 -0.80 -15.61 -9.43
C TYR A 194 -1.60 -16.89 -9.73
N MET A 195 -1.95 -17.11 -11.00
CA MET A 195 -2.59 -18.34 -11.45
C MET A 195 -1.60 -19.41 -11.90
N SER A 196 -0.29 -19.13 -11.91
CA SER A 196 0.72 -20.08 -12.34
C SER A 196 0.93 -21.21 -11.32
N PRO A 197 1.32 -22.41 -11.78
CA PRO A 197 1.69 -23.50 -10.88
C PRO A 197 2.82 -23.14 -9.92
N GLU A 198 3.78 -22.31 -10.37
CA GLU A 198 4.91 -21.85 -9.57
C GLU A 198 4.43 -21.11 -8.33
N PHE A 199 3.50 -20.16 -8.49
CA PHE A 199 2.93 -19.41 -7.37
C PHE A 199 2.02 -20.29 -6.52
N GLN A 200 1.12 -21.06 -7.13
CA GLN A 200 0.16 -21.90 -6.40
C GLN A 200 0.83 -22.98 -5.54
N ASN A 201 1.98 -23.48 -5.97
CA ASN A 201 2.75 -24.50 -5.26
C ASN A 201 3.87 -23.92 -4.39
N SER A 202 4.08 -22.60 -4.36
CA SER A 202 5.16 -21.95 -3.61
C SER A 202 5.10 -22.17 -2.10
N GLY A 203 3.93 -22.54 -1.59
CA GLY A 203 3.72 -22.70 -0.15
C GLY A 203 3.61 -21.37 0.62
N LEU A 204 3.64 -20.23 -0.06
CA LEU A 204 3.60 -18.90 0.55
C LEU A 204 2.41 -18.70 1.51
N TYR A 205 1.25 -19.26 1.18
CA TYR A 205 0.06 -19.17 2.03
C TYR A 205 0.19 -19.85 3.39
N LYS A 206 1.16 -20.75 3.58
CA LYS A 206 1.38 -21.46 4.85
C LYS A 206 1.86 -20.54 5.98
N MET A 207 2.44 -19.39 5.64
CA MET A 207 2.88 -18.41 6.64
C MET A 207 1.71 -17.74 7.38
N TYR A 208 0.51 -17.72 6.79
CA TYR A 208 -0.66 -17.10 7.40
C TYR A 208 -1.35 -18.04 8.38
N ALA A 209 -1.85 -17.49 9.49
CA ALA A 209 -2.64 -18.21 10.48
C ALA A 209 -4.04 -18.57 9.98
N SER A 210 -4.57 -17.77 9.05
CA SER A 210 -5.84 -17.96 8.36
C SER A 210 -5.73 -17.45 6.93
N LYS A 211 -6.74 -17.69 6.10
CA LYS A 211 -6.74 -17.21 4.71
C LYS A 211 -6.59 -15.67 4.68
N PRO A 212 -5.53 -15.13 4.04
CA PRO A 212 -5.36 -13.68 3.90
C PRO A 212 -6.43 -13.09 2.96
N THR A 213 -6.63 -11.80 3.09
CA THR A 213 -7.40 -11.00 2.13
C THR A 213 -6.48 -10.44 1.06
N SER A 214 -6.96 -10.36 -0.18
CA SER A 214 -6.23 -9.74 -1.27
C SER A 214 -7.11 -8.72 -2.00
N SER A 215 -6.48 -7.66 -2.49
CA SER A 215 -7.16 -6.62 -3.27
C SER A 215 -6.24 -6.06 -4.33
N ILE A 216 -6.83 -5.56 -5.42
CA ILE A 216 -6.11 -5.05 -6.59
C ILE A 216 -6.55 -3.62 -6.83
N TRP A 217 -5.57 -2.74 -6.93
CA TRP A 217 -5.75 -1.32 -6.98
C TRP A 217 -5.03 -0.73 -8.19
N VAL A 218 -5.61 0.31 -8.78
CA VAL A 218 -5.02 1.05 -9.91
C VAL A 218 -5.05 2.53 -9.60
N HIS A 219 -4.12 3.27 -10.19
CA HIS A 219 -4.17 4.72 -10.15
C HIS A 219 -5.44 5.20 -10.86
N PRO A 220 -6.26 6.04 -10.22
CA PRO A 220 -7.50 6.53 -10.83
C PRO A 220 -7.18 7.53 -11.95
N LYS A 221 -8.07 7.60 -12.93
CA LYS A 221 -8.00 8.63 -13.96
C LYS A 221 -8.30 10.00 -13.35
N GLY A 222 -7.69 11.05 -13.92
CA GLY A 222 -7.85 12.42 -13.48
C GLY A 222 -6.55 13.05 -13.02
N GLU A 223 -6.62 14.33 -12.65
CA GLU A 223 -5.46 15.10 -12.17
C GLU A 223 -5.46 15.14 -10.63
N TRP A 224 -5.08 14.03 -10.03
CA TRP A 224 -4.92 13.92 -8.58
C TRP A 224 -3.64 14.61 -8.14
N VAL A 225 -3.72 15.40 -7.08
CA VAL A 225 -2.53 16.01 -6.46
C VAL A 225 -1.79 14.94 -5.66
N GLU A 226 -0.67 14.49 -6.19
CA GLU A 226 0.18 13.46 -5.60
C GLU A 226 1.64 13.93 -5.55
N TRP A 227 2.47 13.27 -4.73
CA TRP A 227 3.90 13.59 -4.61
C TRP A 227 4.75 12.39 -4.22
#